data_b45ee4f2ef60b7ae2ea45d07488997e5
#
_entry.id   b45ee4f2ef60b7ae2ea45d07488997e5
#
_cell.length_a   1.000
_cell.length_b   1.000
_cell.length_c   1.000
_cell.angle_alpha   90.00
_cell.angle_beta   90.00
_cell.angle_gamma   90.00
#
_symmetry.space_group_name_H-M   'P 1'
#
loop_
_entity.id
_entity.type
_entity.pdbx_description
1 polymer ?
#
loop_
_entity_poly.entity_id
_entity_poly.type
_entity_poly.pdbx_seq_one_letter_code
_entity_poly.pdbx_strand_id
1 'polypeptide(L)'
;NIERKLEIKMHFPVGVLVDKKGKKLEELLAPYQENTMGNCPKEFLEFMEATEEINEYEDHKEDYETLDEFMEDYYGIEKDKETGKYGYWENPNAQWDWYQIGGRWSNMLLSKNGYKSNYLQLKDIDWNGMYEISKKQAIETWDSNENGIYRMLNGIKKDDTKESYIERMSKFETYAVITPDGKWHSKDKMGLFSVSTNEDDNRNKSFYDIFIKDADQELILVIVDCHI
;
A
#
# COMPACT_ATOMS: atom_id res chain seq x y z
N ASN A 1 14.65 -20.78 19.03
CA ASN A 1 14.86 -19.34 18.79
C ASN A 1 14.20 -19.02 17.45
N ILE A 2 12.89 -18.81 17.48
CA ILE A 2 12.17 -18.25 16.34
C ILE A 2 12.73 -16.85 16.17
N GLU A 3 13.58 -16.62 15.19
CA GLU A 3 13.86 -15.28 14.71
C GLU A 3 12.54 -14.70 14.21
N ARG A 4 11.83 -14.00 15.10
CA ARG A 4 10.81 -13.06 14.64
C ARG A 4 11.53 -12.10 13.70
N LYS A 5 11.38 -12.30 12.39
CA LYS A 5 11.65 -11.25 11.42
C LYS A 5 11.07 -9.98 12.03
N LEU A 6 11.90 -9.00 12.28
CA LEU A 6 11.45 -7.66 12.64
C LEU A 6 10.64 -7.17 11.44
N GLU A 7 9.34 -7.42 11.47
CA GLU A 7 8.41 -6.80 10.53
C GLU A 7 8.49 -5.31 10.78
N ILE A 8 9.12 -4.62 9.87
CA ILE A 8 9.12 -3.16 9.87
C ILE A 8 7.68 -2.77 9.49
N LYS A 9 6.86 -2.59 10.52
CA LYS A 9 5.48 -2.14 10.37
C LYS A 9 5.47 -0.79 9.69
N MET A 10 5.06 -0.78 8.43
CA MET A 10 5.07 0.43 7.62
C MET A 10 3.66 0.93 7.35
N HIS A 11 3.47 2.23 7.49
CA HIS A 11 2.28 2.91 7.03
C HIS A 11 2.51 3.54 5.67
N PHE A 12 1.50 3.51 4.82
CA PHE A 12 1.58 4.12 3.49
C PHE A 12 0.21 4.62 3.01
N PRO A 13 0.17 5.74 2.23
CA PRO A 13 -1.07 6.28 1.70
C PRO A 13 -1.52 5.52 0.47
N VAL A 14 -2.80 5.17 0.43
CA VAL A 14 -3.47 4.61 -0.75
C VAL A 14 -4.57 5.54 -1.20
N GLY A 15 -4.58 5.89 -2.48
CA GLY A 15 -5.70 6.60 -3.11
C GLY A 15 -6.71 5.62 -3.66
N VAL A 16 -7.96 5.66 -3.19
CA VAL A 16 -9.02 4.78 -3.70
C VAL A 16 -10.03 5.61 -4.49
N LEU A 17 -10.21 5.28 -5.77
CA LEU A 17 -11.21 5.91 -6.63
C LEU A 17 -12.53 5.14 -6.53
N VAL A 18 -13.49 5.75 -5.84
CA VAL A 18 -14.79 5.14 -5.54
C VAL A 18 -15.86 5.72 -6.47
N ASP A 19 -16.56 4.85 -7.20
CA ASP A 19 -17.79 5.20 -7.91
C ASP A 19 -18.98 5.08 -6.96
N LYS A 20 -19.79 6.13 -6.84
CA LYS A 20 -21.01 6.12 -5.99
C LYS A 20 -22.03 5.03 -6.37
N LYS A 21 -22.00 4.58 -7.61
CA LYS A 21 -22.89 3.54 -8.15
C LYS A 21 -22.22 2.15 -8.24
N GLY A 22 -20.92 2.10 -7.96
CA GLY A 22 -20.09 0.92 -8.05
C GLY A 22 -19.81 0.27 -6.69
N LYS A 23 -18.64 -0.35 -6.59
CA LYS A 23 -18.15 -0.98 -5.35
C LYS A 23 -17.90 0.07 -4.28
N LYS A 24 -18.21 -0.28 -3.03
CA LYS A 24 -17.86 0.54 -1.85
C LYS A 24 -16.36 0.48 -1.55
N LEU A 25 -15.90 1.39 -0.71
CA LEU A 25 -14.49 1.45 -0.29
C LEU A 25 -13.98 0.10 0.25
N GLU A 26 -14.75 -0.50 1.15
CA GLU A 26 -14.43 -1.79 1.77
C GLU A 26 -14.34 -2.92 0.74
N GLU A 27 -15.22 -2.93 -0.25
CA GLU A 27 -15.25 -3.93 -1.32
C GLU A 27 -14.07 -3.76 -2.31
N LEU A 28 -13.52 -2.54 -2.43
CA LEU A 28 -12.33 -2.26 -3.23
C LEU A 28 -11.04 -2.63 -2.49
N LEU A 29 -11.02 -2.50 -1.16
CA LEU A 29 -9.87 -2.83 -0.33
C LEU A 29 -9.78 -4.33 -0.01
N ALA A 30 -10.90 -5.02 0.21
CA ALA A 30 -10.95 -6.41 0.67
C ALA A 30 -10.08 -7.41 -0.15
N PRO A 31 -9.97 -7.33 -1.49
CA PRO A 31 -9.12 -8.24 -2.27
C PRO A 31 -7.63 -8.20 -1.91
N TYR A 32 -7.20 -7.18 -1.16
CA TYR A 32 -5.79 -6.93 -0.80
C TYR A 32 -5.53 -7.02 0.70
N GLN A 33 -6.51 -7.52 1.46
CA GLN A 33 -6.38 -7.69 2.90
C GLN A 33 -5.54 -8.93 3.24
N GLU A 34 -4.56 -8.78 4.12
CA GLU A 34 -3.82 -9.87 4.71
C GLU A 34 -4.71 -10.68 5.68
N ASN A 35 -4.42 -11.98 5.86
CA ASN A 35 -5.21 -12.83 6.75
C ASN A 35 -4.60 -13.04 8.14
N THR A 36 -3.69 -12.20 8.58
CA THR A 36 -2.99 -12.31 9.87
C THR A 36 -3.95 -12.41 11.05
N MET A 37 -5.09 -11.72 10.97
CA MET A 37 -6.11 -11.73 12.02
C MET A 37 -7.24 -12.74 11.79
N GLY A 38 -7.16 -13.55 10.73
CA GLY A 38 -8.19 -14.54 10.38
C GLY A 38 -9.53 -13.93 9.93
N ASN A 39 -9.54 -12.67 9.50
CA ASN A 39 -10.75 -11.93 9.13
C ASN A 39 -10.79 -11.51 7.64
N CYS A 40 -9.81 -11.94 6.85
CA CYS A 40 -9.86 -11.77 5.40
C CYS A 40 -11.02 -12.58 4.81
N PRO A 41 -11.81 -12.02 3.87
CA PRO A 41 -12.91 -12.77 3.26
C PRO A 41 -12.39 -14.04 2.55
N LYS A 42 -13.05 -15.18 2.82
CA LYS A 42 -12.64 -16.51 2.35
C LYS A 42 -12.45 -16.61 0.83
N GLU A 43 -13.20 -15.83 0.08
CA GLU A 43 -13.12 -15.79 -1.39
C GLU A 43 -11.77 -15.29 -1.93
N PHE A 44 -10.96 -14.61 -1.10
CA PHE A 44 -9.62 -14.12 -1.46
C PHE A 44 -8.50 -15.00 -0.89
N LEU A 45 -8.84 -16.05 -0.13
CA LEU A 45 -7.87 -16.92 0.51
C LEU A 45 -7.53 -18.12 -0.35
N GLU A 46 -6.25 -18.46 -0.38
CA GLU A 46 -5.72 -19.70 -0.92
C GLU A 46 -5.01 -20.48 0.19
N PHE A 47 -5.14 -21.81 0.17
CA PHE A 47 -4.44 -22.66 1.13
C PHE A 47 -2.99 -22.86 0.71
N MET A 48 -2.06 -22.41 1.54
CA MET A 48 -0.62 -22.58 1.38
C MET A 48 -0.14 -23.71 2.29
N GLU A 49 0.34 -24.81 1.69
CA GLU A 49 0.85 -25.95 2.44
C GLU A 49 2.20 -25.59 3.08
N ALA A 50 2.36 -25.89 4.37
CA ALA A 50 3.58 -25.66 5.17
C ALA A 50 4.68 -26.66 4.81
N THR A 51 5.11 -26.64 3.54
CA THR A 51 6.02 -27.64 2.98
C THR A 51 7.43 -27.58 3.58
N GLU A 52 7.92 -26.37 3.87
CA GLU A 52 9.24 -26.16 4.45
C GLU A 52 9.26 -26.66 5.88
N GLU A 53 8.25 -26.32 6.67
CA GLU A 53 8.07 -26.75 8.07
C GLU A 53 7.91 -28.28 8.17
N ILE A 54 7.14 -28.88 7.26
CA ILE A 54 6.98 -30.34 7.19
C ILE A 54 8.33 -31.00 6.90
N ASN A 55 9.13 -30.49 6.00
CA ASN A 55 10.42 -31.04 5.64
C ASN A 55 11.43 -30.93 6.79
N GLU A 56 11.35 -29.89 7.61
CA GLU A 56 12.24 -29.69 8.75
C GLU A 56 12.05 -30.75 9.85
N TYR A 57 10.90 -31.45 9.88
CA TYR A 57 10.67 -32.58 10.78
C TYR A 57 11.75 -33.68 10.66
N GLU A 58 12.35 -33.87 9.49
CA GLU A 58 13.42 -34.85 9.30
C GLU A 58 14.61 -34.60 10.24
N ASP A 59 14.92 -33.35 10.52
CA ASP A 59 16.02 -32.93 11.40
C ASP A 59 15.64 -33.00 12.90
N HIS A 60 14.34 -33.15 13.23
CA HIS A 60 13.79 -33.13 14.58
C HIS A 60 13.21 -34.49 15.04
N LYS A 61 13.40 -35.56 14.26
CA LYS A 61 12.86 -36.90 14.56
C LYS A 61 13.36 -37.50 15.87
N GLU A 62 14.47 -37.02 16.41
CA GLU A 62 14.98 -37.47 17.71
C GLU A 62 14.22 -36.80 18.88
N ASP A 63 13.61 -35.62 18.65
CA ASP A 63 12.94 -34.84 19.66
C ASP A 63 11.41 -35.04 19.66
N TYR A 64 10.82 -35.44 18.53
CA TYR A 64 9.38 -35.62 18.33
C TYR A 64 9.03 -36.99 17.76
N GLU A 65 8.07 -37.69 18.36
CA GLU A 65 7.68 -39.02 17.92
C GLU A 65 6.90 -39.01 16.59
N THR A 66 6.14 -37.92 16.33
CA THR A 66 5.28 -37.82 15.16
C THR A 66 5.37 -36.43 14.51
N LEU A 67 5.08 -36.37 13.21
CA LEU A 67 4.94 -35.10 12.50
C LEU A 67 3.83 -34.24 13.10
N ASP A 68 2.72 -34.86 13.56
CA ASP A 68 1.60 -34.12 14.15
C ASP A 68 2.05 -33.37 15.41
N GLU A 69 2.79 -34.07 16.30
CA GLU A 69 3.37 -33.48 17.51
C GLU A 69 4.37 -32.37 17.20
N PHE A 70 5.26 -32.56 16.23
CA PHE A 70 6.21 -31.56 15.80
C PHE A 70 5.53 -30.30 15.26
N MET A 71 4.56 -30.47 14.35
CA MET A 71 3.85 -29.33 13.74
C MET A 71 3.03 -28.53 14.76
N GLU A 72 2.40 -29.22 15.73
CA GLU A 72 1.59 -28.59 16.75
C GLU A 72 2.45 -27.90 17.84
N ASP A 73 3.45 -28.60 18.37
CA ASP A 73 4.24 -28.12 19.52
C ASP A 73 5.33 -27.11 19.11
N TYR A 74 6.01 -27.36 17.97
CA TYR A 74 7.13 -26.53 17.52
C TYR A 74 6.67 -25.32 16.70
N TYR A 75 5.70 -25.50 15.79
CA TYR A 75 5.18 -24.46 14.92
C TYR A 75 3.82 -23.91 15.34
N GLY A 76 3.06 -24.61 16.16
CA GLY A 76 1.69 -24.24 16.51
C GLY A 76 0.71 -24.41 15.35
N ILE A 77 0.99 -25.30 14.40
CA ILE A 77 0.19 -25.53 13.21
C ILE A 77 -0.59 -26.84 13.36
N GLU A 78 -1.92 -26.73 13.50
CA GLU A 78 -2.81 -27.89 13.41
C GLU A 78 -3.15 -28.22 11.95
N LYS A 79 -3.54 -29.48 11.71
CA LYS A 79 -4.11 -29.85 10.40
C LYS A 79 -5.38 -29.06 10.11
N ASP A 80 -5.40 -28.40 8.97
CA ASP A 80 -6.59 -27.72 8.49
C ASP A 80 -7.74 -28.72 8.27
N LYS A 81 -8.93 -28.39 8.79
CA LYS A 81 -10.09 -29.30 8.80
C LYS A 81 -10.71 -29.52 7.42
N GLU A 82 -10.52 -28.60 6.50
CA GLU A 82 -11.08 -28.68 5.13
C GLU A 82 -10.13 -29.46 4.20
N THR A 83 -8.83 -29.20 4.29
CA THR A 83 -7.82 -29.80 3.42
C THR A 83 -7.21 -31.08 3.99
N GLY A 84 -7.23 -31.25 5.32
CA GLY A 84 -6.55 -32.33 6.03
C GLY A 84 -5.02 -32.21 6.03
N LYS A 85 -4.47 -31.06 5.64
CA LYS A 85 -3.04 -30.78 5.51
C LYS A 85 -2.59 -29.73 6.53
N TYR A 86 -1.29 -29.66 6.76
CA TYR A 86 -0.67 -28.55 7.49
C TYR A 86 -0.44 -27.37 6.57
N GLY A 87 -0.81 -26.17 7.01
CA GLY A 87 -0.66 -24.95 6.23
C GLY A 87 -1.49 -23.80 6.74
N TYR A 88 -1.52 -22.76 5.92
CA TYR A 88 -2.15 -21.49 6.24
C TYR A 88 -3.12 -21.07 5.14
N TRP A 89 -4.20 -20.39 5.52
CA TRP A 89 -5.07 -19.70 4.59
C TRP A 89 -4.57 -18.28 4.43
N GLU A 90 -4.02 -17.94 3.27
CA GLU A 90 -3.43 -16.64 2.99
C GLU A 90 -4.05 -16.01 1.75
N ASN A 91 -4.03 -14.68 1.70
CA ASN A 91 -4.41 -13.96 0.50
C ASN A 91 -3.13 -13.71 -0.34
N PRO A 92 -2.97 -14.34 -1.52
CA PRO A 92 -1.79 -14.15 -2.35
C PRO A 92 -1.64 -12.73 -2.90
N ASN A 93 -2.70 -11.92 -2.82
CA ASN A 93 -2.70 -10.52 -3.23
C ASN A 93 -2.60 -9.55 -2.05
N ALA A 94 -2.31 -10.03 -0.83
CA ALA A 94 -2.22 -9.21 0.36
C ALA A 94 -1.29 -8.00 0.18
N GLN A 95 -1.74 -6.84 0.62
CA GLN A 95 -1.00 -5.58 0.57
C GLN A 95 -1.14 -4.79 1.89
N TRP A 96 -2.09 -5.12 2.76
CA TRP A 96 -2.34 -4.42 4.01
C TRP A 96 -3.02 -5.37 5.03
N ASP A 97 -2.71 -5.17 6.31
CA ASP A 97 -3.32 -5.87 7.45
C ASP A 97 -4.37 -5.01 8.17
N TRP A 98 -4.19 -3.70 8.15
CA TRP A 98 -5.07 -2.73 8.80
C TRP A 98 -5.12 -1.43 8.01
N TYR A 99 -6.25 -0.70 8.07
CA TYR A 99 -6.37 0.60 7.44
C TYR A 99 -7.24 1.59 8.21
N GLN A 100 -7.05 2.88 7.95
CA GLN A 100 -7.88 3.97 8.44
C GLN A 100 -8.07 5.04 7.35
N ILE A 101 -9.29 5.58 7.21
CA ILE A 101 -9.53 6.69 6.29
C ILE A 101 -8.79 7.93 6.81
N GLY A 102 -7.91 8.49 5.98
CA GLY A 102 -7.02 9.59 6.31
C GLY A 102 -5.84 9.19 7.18
N GLY A 103 -6.04 8.76 8.41
CA GLY A 103 -5.00 8.36 9.34
C GLY A 103 -3.85 9.37 9.42
N ARG A 104 -2.62 8.95 9.16
CA ARG A 104 -1.42 9.83 9.11
C ARG A 104 -1.46 10.86 7.98
N TRP A 105 -2.25 10.60 6.95
CA TRP A 105 -2.48 11.50 5.82
C TRP A 105 -3.84 12.20 5.88
N SER A 106 -4.34 12.42 7.11
CA SER A 106 -5.61 13.12 7.31
C SER A 106 -5.59 14.51 6.68
N ASN A 107 -6.71 14.83 6.00
CA ASN A 107 -6.90 16.13 5.36
C ASN A 107 -5.88 16.45 4.24
N MET A 108 -5.44 15.42 3.51
CA MET A 108 -4.47 15.54 2.42
C MET A 108 -5.06 16.24 1.19
N LEU A 109 -6.37 16.13 0.96
CA LEU A 109 -7.04 16.74 -0.17
C LEU A 109 -7.51 18.16 0.15
N LEU A 110 -7.31 19.10 -0.78
CA LEU A 110 -7.80 20.47 -0.72
C LEU A 110 -8.99 20.63 -1.66
N SER A 111 -10.11 21.13 -1.15
CA SER A 111 -11.28 21.46 -1.96
C SER A 111 -11.13 22.84 -2.61
N LYS A 112 -11.76 23.03 -3.78
CA LYS A 112 -11.89 24.36 -4.44
C LYS A 112 -12.54 25.43 -3.55
N ASN A 113 -13.29 24.99 -2.52
CA ASN A 113 -13.87 25.90 -1.52
C ASN A 113 -12.95 26.17 -0.32
N GLY A 114 -11.69 25.69 -0.36
CA GLY A 114 -10.66 25.98 0.62
C GLY A 114 -10.66 25.12 1.88
N TYR A 115 -11.55 24.13 2.02
CA TYR A 115 -11.47 23.19 3.13
C TYR A 115 -10.65 21.94 2.78
N LYS A 116 -10.08 21.30 3.78
CA LYS A 116 -9.33 20.04 3.64
C LYS A 116 -10.19 18.83 4.00
N SER A 117 -9.95 17.69 3.35
CA SER A 117 -10.72 16.47 3.53
C SER A 117 -9.89 15.21 3.29
N ASN A 118 -10.36 14.08 3.80
CA ASN A 118 -9.83 12.75 3.50
C ASN A 118 -10.45 12.17 2.21
N TYR A 119 -11.54 12.72 1.75
CA TYR A 119 -12.22 12.30 0.52
C TYR A 119 -12.92 13.49 -0.16
N LEU A 120 -12.85 13.54 -1.47
CA LEU A 120 -13.49 14.58 -2.30
C LEU A 120 -13.85 13.98 -3.66
N GLN A 121 -14.90 14.50 -4.30
CA GLN A 121 -15.12 14.25 -5.72
C GLN A 121 -13.98 14.88 -6.54
N LEU A 122 -13.54 14.22 -7.60
CA LEU A 122 -12.41 14.70 -8.42
C LEU A 122 -12.61 16.12 -8.93
N LYS A 123 -13.84 16.45 -9.35
CA LYS A 123 -14.21 17.81 -9.81
C LYS A 123 -14.07 18.90 -8.75
N ASP A 124 -14.15 18.53 -7.45
CA ASP A 124 -14.11 19.45 -6.33
C ASP A 124 -12.71 19.67 -5.75
N ILE A 125 -11.71 18.88 -6.21
CA ILE A 125 -10.33 18.97 -5.74
C ILE A 125 -9.63 20.15 -6.40
N ASP A 126 -8.98 20.99 -5.59
CA ASP A 126 -8.10 22.07 -6.05
C ASP A 126 -6.66 21.54 -6.24
N TRP A 127 -6.43 20.84 -7.34
CA TRP A 127 -5.12 20.28 -7.68
C TRP A 127 -4.02 21.35 -7.77
N ASN A 128 -4.36 22.53 -8.32
CA ASN A 128 -3.41 23.64 -8.43
C ASN A 128 -3.06 24.22 -7.06
N GLY A 129 -4.05 24.43 -6.21
CA GLY A 129 -3.83 24.89 -4.84
C GLY A 129 -2.98 23.91 -4.03
N MET A 130 -3.22 22.60 -4.16
CA MET A 130 -2.40 21.56 -3.53
C MET A 130 -0.95 21.61 -4.03
N TYR A 131 -0.75 21.74 -5.34
CA TYR A 131 0.58 21.87 -5.95
C TYR A 131 1.33 23.10 -5.42
N GLU A 132 0.71 24.28 -5.39
CA GLU A 132 1.35 25.52 -4.92
C GLU A 132 1.70 25.46 -3.42
N ILE A 133 0.83 24.85 -2.58
CA ILE A 133 1.12 24.65 -1.16
C ILE A 133 2.33 23.73 -0.99
N SER A 134 2.34 22.56 -1.67
CA SER A 134 3.43 21.61 -1.60
C SER A 134 4.74 22.17 -2.13
N LYS A 135 4.68 22.97 -3.21
CA LYS A 135 5.83 23.68 -3.77
C LYS A 135 6.44 24.66 -2.78
N LYS A 136 5.61 25.45 -2.12
CA LYS A 136 6.06 26.38 -1.08
C LYS A 136 6.76 25.64 0.06
N GLN A 137 6.15 24.55 0.56
CA GLN A 137 6.73 23.71 1.60
C GLN A 137 8.07 23.08 1.16
N ALA A 138 8.15 22.61 -0.08
CA ALA A 138 9.39 22.04 -0.62
C ALA A 138 10.52 23.08 -0.69
N ILE A 139 10.22 24.32 -1.09
CA ILE A 139 11.19 25.43 -1.10
C ILE A 139 11.67 25.71 0.33
N GLU A 140 10.75 25.88 1.28
CA GLU A 140 11.08 26.14 2.68
C GLU A 140 11.91 25.01 3.29
N THR A 141 11.56 23.75 2.99
CA THR A 141 12.31 22.57 3.44
C THR A 141 13.72 22.55 2.85
N TRP A 142 13.88 22.79 1.56
CA TRP A 142 15.20 22.84 0.94
C TRP A 142 16.08 23.92 1.55
N ASP A 143 15.54 25.14 1.71
CA ASP A 143 16.31 26.31 2.17
C ASP A 143 16.65 26.23 3.67
N SER A 144 15.85 25.49 4.48
CA SER A 144 16.10 25.32 5.91
C SER A 144 17.02 24.14 6.26
N ASN A 145 17.33 23.25 5.31
CA ASN A 145 18.12 22.05 5.59
C ASN A 145 19.54 22.15 5.02
N GLU A 146 20.46 22.67 5.84
CA GLU A 146 21.88 22.79 5.48
C GLU A 146 22.70 21.52 5.77
N ASN A 147 22.24 20.63 6.68
CA ASN A 147 22.96 19.44 7.13
C ASN A 147 22.50 18.13 6.50
N GLY A 148 23.45 17.23 6.18
CA GLY A 148 23.23 16.00 5.41
C GLY A 148 22.18 15.04 5.97
N ILE A 149 22.11 14.84 7.29
CA ILE A 149 21.11 13.95 7.94
C ILE A 149 19.69 14.51 7.79
N TYR A 150 19.49 15.80 8.05
CA TYR A 150 18.18 16.44 7.90
C TYR A 150 17.72 16.47 6.44
N ARG A 151 18.63 16.62 5.49
CA ARG A 151 18.31 16.51 4.07
C ARG A 151 17.76 15.13 3.73
N MET A 152 18.40 14.07 4.21
CA MET A 152 17.95 12.69 3.98
C MET A 152 16.58 12.41 4.62
N LEU A 153 16.37 12.84 5.88
CA LEU A 153 15.09 12.68 6.59
C LEU A 153 13.92 13.39 5.90
N ASN A 154 14.20 14.51 5.22
CA ASN A 154 13.23 15.27 4.43
C ASN A 154 13.15 14.81 2.96
N GLY A 155 13.69 13.62 2.64
CA GLY A 155 13.60 13.02 1.31
C GLY A 155 14.43 13.73 0.24
N ILE A 156 15.42 14.56 0.62
CA ILE A 156 16.36 15.18 -0.32
C ILE A 156 17.42 14.13 -0.68
N LYS A 157 17.44 13.70 -1.93
CA LYS A 157 18.41 12.72 -2.42
C LYS A 157 19.76 13.37 -2.66
N LYS A 158 20.85 12.55 -2.69
CA LYS A 158 22.21 13.03 -2.86
C LYS A 158 22.41 13.81 -4.18
N ASP A 159 21.72 13.39 -5.22
CA ASP A 159 21.85 13.96 -6.58
C ASP A 159 20.72 14.94 -6.92
N ASP A 160 19.86 15.31 -5.96
CA ASP A 160 18.82 16.32 -6.19
C ASP A 160 19.43 17.71 -6.36
N THR A 161 18.98 18.41 -7.39
CA THR A 161 19.05 19.88 -7.44
C THR A 161 17.84 20.45 -6.69
N LYS A 162 17.88 21.76 -6.37
CA LYS A 162 16.72 22.43 -5.75
C LYS A 162 15.48 22.30 -6.63
N GLU A 163 15.63 22.46 -7.92
CA GLU A 163 14.55 22.40 -8.90
C GLU A 163 13.96 20.98 -8.98
N SER A 164 14.80 19.93 -9.07
CA SER A 164 14.35 18.54 -9.16
C SER A 164 13.64 18.09 -7.88
N TYR A 165 14.15 18.51 -6.72
CA TYR A 165 13.50 18.24 -5.43
C TYR A 165 12.13 18.91 -5.35
N ILE A 166 12.07 20.23 -5.65
CA ILE A 166 10.81 20.99 -5.59
C ILE A 166 9.79 20.39 -6.56
N GLU A 167 10.17 20.09 -7.79
CA GLU A 167 9.28 19.47 -8.77
C GLU A 167 8.70 18.15 -8.26
N ARG A 168 9.55 17.28 -7.72
CA ARG A 168 9.14 15.98 -7.18
C ARG A 168 8.22 16.12 -5.98
N MET A 169 8.57 16.98 -5.01
CA MET A 169 7.81 17.14 -3.76
C MET A 169 6.54 17.95 -3.92
N SER A 170 6.37 18.66 -5.04
CA SER A 170 5.15 19.44 -5.32
C SER A 170 4.04 18.59 -5.93
N LYS A 171 4.36 17.42 -6.50
CA LYS A 171 3.38 16.55 -7.12
C LYS A 171 2.59 15.78 -6.05
N PHE A 172 1.28 15.77 -6.18
CA PHE A 172 0.44 14.89 -5.37
C PHE A 172 0.70 13.44 -5.77
N GLU A 173 0.98 12.60 -4.78
CA GLU A 173 1.21 11.17 -4.99
C GLU A 173 0.75 10.36 -3.78
N THR A 174 0.32 9.12 -4.03
CA THR A 174 0.12 8.08 -3.02
C THR A 174 1.05 6.90 -3.32
N TYR A 175 1.28 6.03 -2.35
CA TYR A 175 2.07 4.81 -2.54
C TYR A 175 1.40 3.88 -3.55
N ALA A 176 0.09 3.73 -3.44
CA ALA A 176 -0.71 2.93 -4.35
C ALA A 176 -2.03 3.62 -4.70
N VAL A 177 -2.67 3.14 -5.76
CA VAL A 177 -4.01 3.56 -6.20
C VAL A 177 -4.85 2.32 -6.43
N ILE A 178 -6.12 2.35 -5.97
CA ILE A 178 -7.13 1.37 -6.35
C ILE A 178 -8.12 2.06 -7.29
N THR A 179 -8.25 1.54 -8.50
CA THR A 179 -9.20 2.05 -9.50
C THR A 179 -10.60 1.47 -9.31
N PRO A 180 -11.67 2.08 -9.88
CA PRO A 180 -13.05 1.63 -9.66
C PRO A 180 -13.33 0.17 -10.10
N ASP A 181 -12.54 -0.37 -11.01
CA ASP A 181 -12.59 -1.78 -11.41
C ASP A 181 -11.97 -2.72 -10.37
N GLY A 182 -11.36 -2.18 -9.32
CA GLY A 182 -10.77 -2.91 -8.20
C GLY A 182 -9.29 -3.25 -8.40
N LYS A 183 -8.59 -2.69 -9.38
CA LYS A 183 -7.17 -2.98 -9.58
C LYS A 183 -6.28 -2.15 -8.67
N TRP A 184 -5.29 -2.82 -8.08
CA TRP A 184 -4.23 -2.22 -7.29
C TRP A 184 -3.05 -1.80 -8.17
N HIS A 185 -2.67 -0.54 -8.08
CA HIS A 185 -1.52 0.03 -8.78
C HIS A 185 -0.54 0.59 -7.76
N SER A 186 0.65 -0.02 -7.61
CA SER A 186 1.70 0.45 -6.69
C SER A 186 3.00 0.77 -7.43
N LYS A 187 3.83 1.61 -6.83
CA LYS A 187 5.12 2.01 -7.43
C LYS A 187 6.12 0.86 -7.49
N ASP A 188 6.10 -0.09 -6.54
CA ASP A 188 7.14 -1.13 -6.42
C ASP A 188 6.91 -2.35 -7.33
N LYS A 189 5.65 -2.67 -7.65
CA LYS A 189 5.34 -3.75 -8.62
C LYS A 189 5.28 -3.25 -10.07
N MET A 190 5.34 -1.96 -10.20
CA MET A 190 5.43 -1.29 -11.47
C MET A 190 6.83 -0.69 -11.53
N GLY A 191 7.73 -1.31 -12.25
CA GLY A 191 8.82 -0.53 -12.80
C GLY A 191 8.18 0.72 -13.40
N LEU A 192 7.88 1.71 -12.54
CA LEU A 192 7.05 2.88 -12.79
C LEU A 192 5.78 2.60 -13.63
N PHE A 193 4.66 2.28 -12.97
CA PHE A 193 3.34 2.21 -13.63
C PHE A 193 3.34 1.50 -14.99
N SER A 194 3.82 0.25 -15.08
CA SER A 194 3.65 -0.54 -16.30
C SER A 194 2.21 -1.02 -16.42
N VAL A 195 1.35 -0.11 -16.85
CA VAL A 195 0.21 -0.50 -17.67
C VAL A 195 0.79 -0.71 -19.06
N SER A 196 0.98 -1.98 -19.41
CA SER A 196 1.37 -2.57 -20.66
C SER A 196 1.54 -1.64 -21.89
N THR A 197 2.60 -1.90 -22.63
CA THR A 197 2.81 -1.63 -24.05
C THR A 197 3.34 -0.26 -24.47
N ASN A 198 4.26 0.34 -23.71
CA ASN A 198 5.33 1.23 -24.21
C ASN A 198 6.09 1.79 -23.03
N GLU A 199 7.18 1.13 -22.67
CA GLU A 199 7.96 1.38 -21.44
C GLU A 199 8.59 2.77 -21.32
N ASP A 200 8.64 3.55 -22.41
CA ASP A 200 9.33 4.84 -22.41
C ASP A 200 8.43 6.06 -22.12
N ASP A 201 7.12 5.98 -22.36
CA ASP A 201 6.22 7.15 -22.30
C ASP A 201 5.69 7.47 -20.87
N ASN A 202 5.73 6.52 -19.94
CA ASN A 202 5.10 6.69 -18.61
C ASN A 202 6.05 7.16 -17.49
N ARG A 203 7.37 7.16 -17.71
CA ARG A 203 8.35 7.55 -16.69
C ARG A 203 8.21 8.98 -16.18
N ASN A 204 7.59 9.86 -16.93
CA ASN A 204 7.42 11.27 -16.59
C ASN A 204 5.97 11.66 -16.24
N LYS A 205 5.02 10.72 -16.31
CA LYS A 205 3.61 11.02 -16.01
C LYS A 205 3.39 11.07 -14.50
N SER A 206 2.65 12.08 -14.07
CA SER A 206 2.24 12.24 -12.66
C SER A 206 1.05 11.33 -12.31
N PHE A 207 0.77 11.18 -11.01
CA PHE A 207 -0.48 10.59 -10.51
C PHE A 207 -1.71 11.20 -11.22
N TYR A 208 -1.72 12.52 -11.36
CA TYR A 208 -2.81 13.23 -12.02
C TYR A 208 -2.98 12.82 -13.47
N ASP A 209 -1.89 12.72 -14.24
CA ASP A 209 -1.95 12.36 -15.66
C ASP A 209 -2.46 10.94 -15.89
N ILE A 210 -2.15 10.02 -14.96
CA ILE A 210 -2.46 8.58 -15.10
C ILE A 210 -3.89 8.28 -14.62
N PHE A 211 -4.27 8.81 -13.46
CA PHE A 211 -5.48 8.38 -12.78
C PHE A 211 -6.61 9.40 -12.75
N ILE A 212 -6.32 10.69 -13.01
CA ILE A 212 -7.28 11.75 -12.75
C ILE A 212 -7.72 12.49 -14.01
N LYS A 213 -6.77 12.81 -14.89
CA LYS A 213 -7.00 13.71 -16.04
C LYS A 213 -8.16 13.30 -16.93
N ASP A 214 -8.23 12.00 -17.26
CA ASP A 214 -9.23 11.42 -18.15
C ASP A 214 -10.29 10.59 -17.39
N ALA A 215 -10.28 10.62 -16.05
CA ALA A 215 -11.24 9.90 -15.22
C ALA A 215 -12.59 10.61 -15.16
N ASP A 216 -13.64 9.85 -14.83
CA ASP A 216 -14.94 10.42 -14.49
C ASP A 216 -14.80 11.35 -13.28
N GLN A 217 -15.10 12.62 -13.47
CA GLN A 217 -14.97 13.66 -12.46
C GLN A 217 -15.97 13.53 -11.30
N GLU A 218 -16.97 12.65 -11.42
CA GLU A 218 -17.91 12.31 -10.34
C GLU A 218 -17.35 11.26 -9.37
N LEU A 219 -16.24 10.58 -9.71
CA LEU A 219 -15.55 9.67 -8.80
C LEU A 219 -15.11 10.40 -7.53
N ILE A 220 -15.09 9.67 -6.43
CA ILE A 220 -14.58 10.15 -5.15
C ILE A 220 -13.18 9.58 -4.95
N LEU A 221 -12.18 10.43 -4.79
CA LEU A 221 -10.86 10.02 -4.30
C LEU A 221 -10.93 9.98 -2.77
N VAL A 222 -10.66 8.81 -2.20
CA VAL A 222 -10.53 8.58 -0.75
C VAL A 222 -9.07 8.31 -0.44
N ILE A 223 -8.52 9.00 0.55
CA ILE A 223 -7.17 8.75 1.07
C ILE A 223 -7.27 7.80 2.24
N VAL A 224 -6.54 6.70 2.14
CA VAL A 224 -6.51 5.63 3.15
C VAL A 224 -5.07 5.46 3.65
N ASP A 225 -4.91 5.43 4.96
CA ASP A 225 -3.67 5.05 5.65
C ASP A 225 -3.70 3.53 5.80
N CYS A 226 -2.91 2.82 5.01
CA CYS A 226 -2.74 1.38 5.11
C CYS A 226 -1.48 1.04 5.90
N HIS A 227 -1.54 -0.08 6.60
CA HIS A 227 -0.47 -0.65 7.41
C HIS A 227 -0.14 -2.07 6.91
N ILE A 228 1.14 -2.46 6.99
CA ILE A 228 1.65 -3.82 6.75
C ILE A 228 2.83 -4.10 7.67
#